data_c2a155d43b4fac7963f3ff6327b1c97e
#
_entry.id   c2a155d43b4fac7963f3ff6327b1c97e
#
_cell.length_a   1.000
_cell.length_b   1.000
_cell.length_c   1.000
_cell.angle_alpha   90.00
_cell.angle_beta   90.00
_cell.angle_gamma   90.00
#
_symmetry.space_group_name_H-M   'P 1'
#
loop_
_entity.id
_entity.type
_entity.pdbx_description
1 polymer ?
#
loop_
_entity_poly.entity_id
_entity_poly.type
_entity_poly.pdbx_seq_one_letter_code
_entity_poly.pdbx_strand_id
1 'polypeptide(L)'
;MKKHLIIVATLTLAVMLTAFSSCNKQEPEDNTPAKEGLYLGIVGFNSDLYTMPLGLLNQSTKSNFESFVDNLAMQNGTILYHAVNSGLNSLSKAKIPDNLINVSLVTFTDGLDQGSYVLGGYNSGADYLNDVNNRILNNLVGGQNISAYSIGVRGSDVSDIESFRNNLNKLSSDPANNVFEVNDMNEASEKFAQIAQQLYNQSTFYNVSLKLPAQEPNSKIRFTFDNVDEANNSLCYIEGTYIRSNGKGQLTDIHYEGMESMSGYNVIASSEGIFDVFSFQNLTDLQGNQMSTDYVKQWIWVESNQVWDRNSEFTPSGNTEVVDEYKSAMIMLVLDCSSSLGSDFVNMKTAANGFIETLSGNYNGKK
;
A
#
# COMPACT_ATOMS: atom_id res chain seq x y z
N MET A 1 -25.22 36.70 -86.24
CA MET A 1 -24.10 37.45 -85.64
C MET A 1 -24.27 37.48 -84.17
N LYS A 2 -23.74 36.55 -83.43
CA LYS A 2 -23.53 36.60 -81.96
C LYS A 2 -22.22 35.94 -81.64
N LYS A 3 -21.25 36.68 -81.16
CA LYS A 3 -19.95 36.21 -80.71
C LYS A 3 -20.10 35.54 -79.37
N HIS A 4 -19.71 34.26 -79.26
CA HIS A 4 -19.57 33.59 -78.02
C HIS A 4 -18.13 33.77 -77.49
N LEU A 5 -17.99 34.41 -76.37
CA LEU A 5 -16.77 34.63 -75.61
C LEU A 5 -16.57 33.40 -74.72
N ILE A 6 -15.52 32.59 -74.98
CA ILE A 6 -15.11 31.49 -74.15
C ILE A 6 -14.13 32.05 -73.10
N ILE A 7 -14.54 32.05 -71.83
CA ILE A 7 -13.68 32.39 -70.71
C ILE A 7 -13.03 31.09 -70.27
N VAL A 8 -11.74 30.98 -70.49
CA VAL A 8 -10.90 29.90 -69.95
C VAL A 8 -10.51 30.32 -68.52
N ALA A 9 -11.06 29.69 -67.52
CA ALA A 9 -10.66 29.88 -66.15
C ALA A 9 -9.46 28.97 -65.83
N THR A 10 -8.28 29.57 -65.78
CA THR A 10 -7.07 28.92 -65.26
C THR A 10 -7.14 28.85 -63.75
N LEU A 11 -7.34 27.65 -63.25
CA LEU A 11 -7.31 27.35 -61.79
C LEU A 11 -5.86 27.24 -61.37
N THR A 12 -5.28 28.30 -60.79
CA THR A 12 -3.97 28.26 -60.13
C THR A 12 -4.16 27.66 -58.74
N LEU A 13 -3.73 26.42 -58.57
CA LEU A 13 -3.69 25.74 -57.30
C LEU A 13 -2.47 26.29 -56.49
N ALA A 14 -2.73 27.26 -55.62
CA ALA A 14 -1.77 27.72 -54.63
C ALA A 14 -1.66 26.68 -53.52
N VAL A 15 -0.61 25.87 -53.56
CA VAL A 15 -0.22 25.01 -52.44
C VAL A 15 0.34 25.92 -51.33
N MET A 16 -0.50 26.28 -50.35
CA MET A 16 -0.02 26.85 -49.10
C MET A 16 0.64 25.73 -48.30
N LEU A 17 1.97 25.67 -48.29
CA LEU A 17 2.74 25.01 -47.25
C LEU A 17 2.53 25.80 -45.93
N THR A 18 1.52 25.42 -45.16
CA THR A 18 1.50 25.80 -43.74
C THR A 18 2.57 24.98 -43.03
N ALA A 19 3.71 25.61 -42.79
CA ALA A 19 4.66 25.12 -41.79
C ALA A 19 3.95 25.08 -40.44
N PHE A 20 3.50 23.88 -40.04
CA PHE A 20 3.14 23.62 -38.66
C PHE A 20 4.43 23.72 -37.83
N SER A 21 4.74 24.92 -37.38
CA SER A 21 5.63 25.10 -36.26
C SER A 21 4.95 24.46 -35.07
N SER A 22 5.28 23.20 -34.80
CA SER A 22 4.95 22.53 -33.55
C SER A 22 5.67 23.28 -32.43
N CYS A 23 5.05 24.36 -31.93
CA CYS A 23 5.34 24.82 -30.60
C CYS A 23 4.90 23.69 -29.66
N ASN A 24 5.87 22.85 -29.26
CA ASN A 24 5.76 22.13 -28.01
C ASN A 24 5.62 23.17 -26.90
N LYS A 25 4.39 23.62 -26.65
CA LYS A 25 4.07 24.17 -25.34
C LYS A 25 4.23 22.97 -24.39
N GLN A 26 5.38 22.87 -23.74
CA GLN A 26 5.45 22.17 -22.48
C GLN A 26 4.37 22.82 -21.62
N GLU A 27 3.30 22.06 -21.37
CA GLU A 27 2.36 22.44 -20.31
C GLU A 27 3.24 22.61 -19.06
N PRO A 28 3.03 23.69 -18.27
CA PRO A 28 3.77 23.85 -17.04
C PRO A 28 3.57 22.57 -16.23
N GLU A 29 4.68 21.93 -15.86
CA GLU A 29 4.64 20.76 -15.00
C GLU A 29 3.81 21.16 -13.77
N ASP A 30 2.68 20.50 -13.61
CA ASP A 30 1.83 20.66 -12.43
C ASP A 30 2.61 20.06 -11.24
N ASN A 31 3.35 20.93 -10.55
CA ASN A 31 4.16 20.57 -9.39
C ASN A 31 3.32 20.41 -8.11
N THR A 32 1.99 20.42 -8.21
CA THR A 32 1.13 20.14 -7.06
C THR A 32 1.35 18.67 -6.65
N PRO A 33 1.69 18.35 -5.41
CA PRO A 33 1.79 16.97 -4.95
C PRO A 33 0.52 16.18 -5.24
N ALA A 34 0.63 14.87 -5.45
CA ALA A 34 -0.54 14.03 -5.52
C ALA A 34 -1.23 14.03 -4.14
N LYS A 35 -2.55 13.88 -4.11
CA LYS A 35 -3.28 13.79 -2.85
C LYS A 35 -2.75 12.64 -2.01
N GLU A 36 -2.78 12.78 -0.69
CA GLU A 36 -2.53 11.67 0.22
C GLU A 36 -3.53 10.54 -0.03
N GLY A 37 -3.07 9.31 0.08
CA GLY A 37 -3.93 8.15 -0.02
C GLY A 37 -3.28 6.90 -0.58
N LEU A 38 -4.09 5.87 -0.73
CA LEU A 38 -3.70 4.60 -1.31
C LEU A 38 -3.88 4.68 -2.84
N TYR A 39 -2.81 4.40 -3.58
CA TYR A 39 -2.81 4.37 -5.04
C TYR A 39 -2.64 2.94 -5.52
N LEU A 40 -3.49 2.53 -6.45
CA LEU A 40 -3.41 1.23 -7.12
C LEU A 40 -3.25 1.43 -8.62
N GLY A 41 -2.38 0.64 -9.23
CA GLY A 41 -2.30 0.44 -10.67
C GLY A 41 -2.34 -1.05 -10.98
N ILE A 42 -2.77 -1.42 -12.19
CA ILE A 42 -2.88 -2.82 -12.58
C ILE A 42 -2.26 -3.01 -13.96
N VAL A 43 -1.48 -4.08 -14.11
CA VAL A 43 -1.00 -4.57 -15.40
C VAL A 43 -1.48 -6.01 -15.56
N GLY A 44 -2.43 -6.24 -16.47
CA GLY A 44 -2.75 -7.58 -16.94
C GLY A 44 -1.86 -7.92 -18.14
N PHE A 45 -1.45 -9.17 -18.28
CA PHE A 45 -0.59 -9.59 -19.40
C PHE A 45 -0.87 -11.02 -19.89
N ASN A 46 -0.65 -11.19 -21.17
CA ASN A 46 -0.54 -12.46 -21.89
C ASN A 46 0.53 -12.30 -22.98
N SER A 47 0.21 -12.33 -24.28
CA SER A 47 1.08 -11.81 -25.35
C SER A 47 1.05 -10.28 -25.48
N ASP A 48 0.06 -9.65 -24.84
CA ASP A 48 -0.17 -8.21 -24.85
C ASP A 48 -0.17 -7.66 -23.41
N LEU A 49 -0.07 -6.33 -23.27
CA LEU A 49 -0.22 -5.62 -22.00
C LEU A 49 -1.54 -4.90 -21.93
N TYR A 50 -2.23 -5.05 -20.81
CA TYR A 50 -3.42 -4.29 -20.44
C TYR A 50 -3.07 -3.47 -19.19
N THR A 51 -3.10 -2.15 -19.29
CA THR A 51 -2.61 -1.30 -18.20
C THR A 51 -3.67 -0.36 -17.70
N MET A 52 -3.95 -0.41 -16.41
CA MET A 52 -4.64 0.62 -15.65
C MET A 52 -3.59 1.45 -14.90
N PRO A 53 -3.46 2.75 -15.18
CA PRO A 53 -2.47 3.59 -14.52
C PRO A 53 -2.75 3.72 -13.02
N LEU A 54 -1.71 4.09 -12.26
CA LEU A 54 -1.86 4.39 -10.84
C LEU A 54 -2.90 5.48 -10.62
N GLY A 55 -3.90 5.17 -9.82
CA GLY A 55 -4.98 6.06 -9.44
C GLY A 55 -5.35 5.88 -7.97
N LEU A 56 -5.94 6.91 -7.37
CA LEU A 56 -6.39 6.86 -5.98
C LEU A 56 -7.45 5.77 -5.82
N LEU A 57 -7.20 4.81 -4.92
CA LEU A 57 -8.13 3.74 -4.55
C LEU A 57 -8.90 4.15 -3.30
N ASN A 58 -10.20 4.23 -3.44
CA ASN A 58 -11.16 4.43 -2.35
C ASN A 58 -12.52 3.86 -2.77
N GLN A 59 -13.53 3.96 -1.93
CA GLN A 59 -14.86 3.41 -2.24
C GLN A 59 -15.51 4.00 -3.50
N SER A 60 -15.22 5.26 -3.84
CA SER A 60 -15.80 5.88 -5.03
C SER A 60 -15.12 5.45 -6.34
N THR A 61 -13.84 5.04 -6.26
CA THR A 61 -13.04 4.63 -7.42
C THR A 61 -12.87 3.12 -7.54
N LYS A 62 -13.16 2.35 -6.49
CA LYS A 62 -13.03 0.89 -6.41
C LYS A 62 -13.63 0.18 -7.62
N SER A 63 -14.84 0.51 -7.99
CA SER A 63 -15.55 -0.11 -9.11
C SER A 63 -14.83 0.03 -10.46
N ASN A 64 -14.00 1.05 -10.64
CA ASN A 64 -13.22 1.22 -11.86
C ASN A 64 -12.11 0.16 -11.95
N PHE A 65 -11.44 -0.14 -10.81
CA PHE A 65 -10.41 -1.16 -10.73
C PHE A 65 -10.99 -2.56 -10.89
N GLU A 66 -12.10 -2.85 -10.20
CA GLU A 66 -12.81 -4.13 -10.34
C GLU A 66 -13.28 -4.35 -11.79
N SER A 67 -13.89 -3.33 -12.41
CA SER A 67 -14.30 -3.40 -13.81
C SER A 67 -13.12 -3.63 -14.76
N PHE A 68 -11.95 -3.07 -14.48
CA PHE A 68 -10.76 -3.34 -15.28
C PHE A 68 -10.34 -4.81 -15.16
N VAL A 69 -10.30 -5.37 -13.95
CA VAL A 69 -9.98 -6.79 -13.72
C VAL A 69 -11.01 -7.69 -14.42
N ASP A 70 -12.30 -7.37 -14.29
CA ASP A 70 -13.38 -8.17 -14.90
C ASP A 70 -13.33 -8.17 -16.44
N ASN A 71 -12.82 -7.10 -17.03
CA ASN A 71 -12.65 -6.99 -18.48
C ASN A 71 -11.32 -7.57 -19.02
N LEU A 72 -10.41 -8.04 -18.17
CA LEU A 72 -9.23 -8.75 -18.64
C LEU A 72 -9.63 -10.00 -19.44
N ALA A 73 -8.96 -10.21 -20.56
CA ALA A 73 -9.20 -11.34 -21.45
C ALA A 73 -8.05 -12.33 -21.41
N MET A 74 -8.39 -13.62 -21.37
CA MET A 74 -7.40 -14.70 -21.42
C MET A 74 -6.96 -14.93 -22.87
N GLN A 75 -5.64 -14.96 -23.11
CA GLN A 75 -5.04 -15.26 -24.41
C GLN A 75 -3.73 -16.04 -24.23
N ASN A 76 -3.20 -16.60 -25.35
CA ASN A 76 -1.91 -17.29 -25.32
C ASN A 76 -0.76 -16.30 -25.09
N GLY A 77 0.34 -16.83 -24.53
CA GLY A 77 1.59 -16.10 -24.30
C GLY A 77 1.70 -15.58 -22.89
N THR A 78 2.95 -15.37 -22.43
CA THR A 78 3.28 -15.00 -21.05
C THR A 78 4.48 -14.05 -21.09
N ILE A 79 4.26 -12.75 -21.32
CA ILE A 79 5.33 -11.74 -21.36
C ILE A 79 5.62 -11.18 -19.95
N LEU A 80 5.92 -12.09 -19.01
CA LEU A 80 6.02 -11.83 -17.58
C LEU A 80 7.00 -10.69 -17.22
N TYR A 81 8.26 -10.79 -17.70
CA TYR A 81 9.27 -9.78 -17.35
C TYR A 81 8.94 -8.41 -17.94
N HIS A 82 8.33 -8.40 -19.13
CA HIS A 82 7.89 -7.16 -19.76
C HIS A 82 6.73 -6.49 -18.99
N ALA A 83 5.82 -7.30 -18.48
CA ALA A 83 4.71 -6.83 -17.63
C ALA A 83 5.21 -6.25 -16.30
N VAL A 84 6.11 -6.96 -15.61
CA VAL A 84 6.72 -6.47 -14.37
C VAL A 84 7.50 -5.17 -14.63
N ASN A 85 8.27 -5.11 -15.71
CA ASN A 85 8.99 -3.89 -16.12
C ASN A 85 8.04 -2.72 -16.41
N SER A 86 6.87 -2.99 -17.01
CA SER A 86 5.82 -1.99 -17.23
C SER A 86 5.27 -1.46 -15.91
N GLY A 87 5.03 -2.34 -14.92
CA GLY A 87 4.63 -1.95 -13.58
C GLY A 87 5.66 -1.07 -12.89
N LEU A 88 6.95 -1.44 -12.95
CA LEU A 88 8.06 -0.64 -12.40
C LEU A 88 8.17 0.73 -13.09
N ASN A 89 7.95 0.80 -14.40
CA ASN A 89 7.91 2.05 -15.14
C ASN A 89 6.74 2.94 -14.69
N SER A 90 5.59 2.35 -14.43
CA SER A 90 4.40 3.07 -13.94
C SER A 90 4.67 3.67 -12.56
N LEU A 91 5.27 2.90 -11.64
CA LEU A 91 5.68 3.39 -10.32
C LEU A 91 6.70 4.54 -10.43
N SER A 92 7.72 4.38 -11.26
CA SER A 92 8.81 5.38 -11.39
C SER A 92 8.37 6.69 -12.03
N LYS A 93 7.32 6.67 -12.87
CA LYS A 93 6.78 7.84 -13.58
C LYS A 93 5.60 8.48 -12.88
N ALA A 94 5.10 7.86 -11.83
CA ALA A 94 3.94 8.37 -11.13
C ALA A 94 4.25 9.65 -10.38
N LYS A 95 3.25 10.50 -10.26
CA LYS A 95 3.30 11.65 -9.37
C LYS A 95 3.33 11.15 -7.93
N ILE A 96 4.36 11.51 -7.20
CA ILE A 96 4.56 11.04 -5.82
C ILE A 96 3.60 11.78 -4.88
N PRO A 97 2.77 11.07 -4.11
CA PRO A 97 1.92 11.69 -3.10
C PRO A 97 2.75 12.14 -1.90
N ASP A 98 2.24 13.16 -1.19
CA ASP A 98 2.80 13.53 0.10
C ASP A 98 2.69 12.35 1.09
N ASN A 99 3.61 12.30 2.04
CA ASN A 99 3.68 11.25 3.07
C ASN A 99 3.72 9.81 2.52
N LEU A 100 4.36 9.61 1.35
CA LEU A 100 4.56 8.27 0.81
C LEU A 100 5.47 7.44 1.73
N ILE A 101 4.96 6.32 2.22
CA ILE A 101 5.68 5.43 3.14
C ILE A 101 5.87 4.02 2.60
N ASN A 102 5.10 3.64 1.59
CA ASN A 102 5.15 2.30 1.02
C ASN A 102 5.01 2.34 -0.50
N VAL A 103 5.86 1.57 -1.18
CA VAL A 103 5.78 1.30 -2.62
C VAL A 103 5.86 -0.20 -2.81
N SER A 104 4.82 -0.79 -3.40
CA SER A 104 4.72 -2.23 -3.53
C SER A 104 4.42 -2.67 -4.96
N LEU A 105 4.96 -3.82 -5.33
CA LEU A 105 4.68 -4.53 -6.57
C LEU A 105 4.24 -5.95 -6.22
N VAL A 106 3.06 -6.36 -6.64
CA VAL A 106 2.54 -7.71 -6.41
C VAL A 106 2.37 -8.39 -7.76
N THR A 107 3.13 -9.45 -8.00
CA THR A 107 3.11 -10.20 -9.26
C THR A 107 2.48 -11.56 -9.05
N PHE A 108 1.54 -11.92 -9.92
CA PHE A 108 0.93 -13.24 -9.99
C PHE A 108 1.20 -13.85 -11.37
N THR A 109 1.64 -15.13 -11.40
CA THR A 109 1.83 -15.91 -12.62
C THR A 109 1.64 -17.41 -12.40
N ASP A 110 1.22 -18.12 -13.43
CA ASP A 110 1.16 -19.59 -13.42
C ASP A 110 2.21 -20.26 -14.32
N GLY A 111 3.09 -19.45 -14.93
CA GLY A 111 4.02 -19.93 -15.96
C GLY A 111 5.39 -19.26 -16.02
N LEU A 112 6.15 -19.70 -16.98
CA LEU A 112 7.44 -19.14 -17.33
C LEU A 112 7.29 -18.04 -18.38
N ASP A 113 8.22 -17.09 -18.35
CA ASP A 113 8.29 -16.03 -19.36
C ASP A 113 8.46 -16.58 -20.78
N GLN A 114 7.70 -16.03 -21.73
CA GLN A 114 7.71 -16.43 -23.12
C GLN A 114 8.04 -15.22 -24.02
N GLY A 115 9.35 -14.94 -24.16
CA GLY A 115 9.81 -13.99 -25.17
C GLY A 115 9.77 -12.51 -24.78
N SER A 116 9.58 -12.16 -23.53
CA SER A 116 9.65 -10.77 -23.04
C SER A 116 10.91 -10.04 -23.48
N TYR A 117 12.05 -10.76 -23.58
CA TYR A 117 13.34 -10.17 -23.92
C TYR A 117 13.33 -9.51 -25.32
N VAL A 118 12.57 -10.06 -26.28
CA VAL A 118 12.43 -9.48 -27.61
C VAL A 118 11.74 -8.12 -27.54
N LEU A 119 10.67 -8.03 -26.76
CA LEU A 119 9.91 -6.79 -26.57
C LEU A 119 10.72 -5.74 -25.80
N GLY A 120 11.53 -6.19 -24.86
CA GLY A 120 12.41 -5.32 -24.06
C GLY A 120 13.71 -4.91 -24.76
N GLY A 121 14.04 -5.55 -25.93
CA GLY A 121 15.28 -5.29 -26.64
C GLY A 121 16.53 -5.92 -25.98
N TYR A 122 16.34 -6.99 -25.19
CA TYR A 122 17.43 -7.72 -24.52
C TYR A 122 17.93 -8.89 -25.37
N ASN A 123 19.16 -9.34 -25.13
CA ASN A 123 19.74 -10.48 -25.85
C ASN A 123 19.16 -11.82 -25.40
N SER A 124 18.73 -11.91 -24.13
CA SER A 124 18.14 -13.13 -23.55
C SER A 124 17.12 -12.82 -22.49
N GLY A 125 16.27 -13.80 -22.15
CA GLY A 125 15.34 -13.72 -21.02
C GLY A 125 16.06 -13.56 -19.68
N ALA A 126 17.23 -14.20 -19.53
CA ALA A 126 18.05 -14.09 -18.31
C ALA A 126 18.57 -12.66 -18.10
N ASP A 127 19.01 -11.98 -19.18
CA ASP A 127 19.46 -10.58 -19.09
C ASP A 127 18.30 -9.66 -18.67
N TYR A 128 17.13 -9.88 -19.27
CA TYR A 128 15.96 -9.07 -18.93
C TYR A 128 15.51 -9.31 -17.48
N LEU A 129 15.44 -10.57 -17.04
CA LEU A 129 15.10 -10.89 -15.66
C LEU A 129 16.09 -10.30 -14.66
N ASN A 130 17.38 -10.31 -14.97
CA ASN A 130 18.41 -9.69 -14.14
C ASN A 130 18.23 -8.17 -14.04
N ASP A 131 17.91 -7.50 -15.16
CA ASP A 131 17.62 -6.07 -15.13
C ASP A 131 16.38 -5.74 -14.29
N VAL A 132 15.28 -6.48 -14.47
CA VAL A 132 14.07 -6.33 -13.66
C VAL A 132 14.37 -6.53 -12.19
N ASN A 133 15.12 -7.57 -11.83
CA ASN A 133 15.53 -7.83 -10.45
C ASN A 133 16.37 -6.68 -9.88
N ASN A 134 17.36 -6.18 -10.64
CA ASN A 134 18.17 -5.05 -10.23
C ASN A 134 17.32 -3.79 -9.97
N ARG A 135 16.31 -3.55 -10.81
CA ARG A 135 15.38 -2.44 -10.62
C ARG A 135 14.52 -2.59 -9.37
N ILE A 136 14.06 -3.79 -9.08
CA ILE A 136 13.31 -4.09 -7.84
C ILE A 136 14.17 -3.80 -6.61
N LEU A 137 15.44 -4.22 -6.62
CA LEU A 137 16.31 -4.16 -5.46
C LEU A 137 16.94 -2.77 -5.24
N ASN A 138 17.15 -1.99 -6.29
CA ASN A 138 18.00 -0.80 -6.22
C ASN A 138 17.27 0.52 -6.57
N ASN A 139 16.08 0.47 -7.19
CA ASN A 139 15.37 1.69 -7.52
C ASN A 139 14.55 2.19 -6.34
N LEU A 140 14.56 3.50 -6.16
CA LEU A 140 13.71 4.19 -5.21
C LEU A 140 12.58 4.91 -5.95
N VAL A 141 11.40 4.91 -5.35
CA VAL A 141 10.23 5.67 -5.79
C VAL A 141 9.82 6.60 -4.66
N GLY A 142 9.93 7.90 -4.86
CA GLY A 142 9.68 8.87 -3.80
C GLY A 142 10.55 8.68 -2.54
N GLY A 143 11.77 8.15 -2.72
CA GLY A 143 12.68 7.83 -1.61
C GLY A 143 12.41 6.50 -0.92
N GLN A 144 11.39 5.74 -1.32
CA GLN A 144 11.03 4.43 -0.75
C GLN A 144 11.58 3.28 -1.60
N ASN A 145 12.05 2.21 -0.95
CA ASN A 145 12.37 0.95 -1.60
C ASN A 145 11.08 0.29 -2.11
N ILE A 146 11.19 -0.52 -3.15
CA ILE A 146 10.07 -1.28 -3.69
C ILE A 146 9.96 -2.61 -2.95
N SER A 147 8.84 -2.82 -2.22
CA SER A 147 8.48 -4.11 -1.64
C SER A 147 7.80 -4.97 -2.70
N ALA A 148 8.54 -5.90 -3.31
CA ALA A 148 8.03 -6.76 -4.36
C ALA A 148 7.66 -8.14 -3.83
N TYR A 149 6.43 -8.57 -4.13
CA TYR A 149 5.86 -9.86 -3.80
C TYR A 149 5.61 -10.65 -5.07
N SER A 150 5.86 -11.97 -5.04
CA SER A 150 5.55 -12.87 -6.14
C SER A 150 4.72 -14.06 -5.68
N ILE A 151 3.58 -14.28 -6.34
CA ILE A 151 2.69 -15.42 -6.14
C ILE A 151 2.76 -16.27 -7.40
N GLY A 152 3.15 -17.53 -7.26
CA GLY A 152 3.22 -18.47 -8.36
C GLY A 152 2.34 -19.69 -8.12
N VAL A 153 1.36 -19.92 -9.00
CA VAL A 153 0.63 -21.20 -9.09
C VAL A 153 1.28 -21.98 -10.21
N ARG A 154 1.84 -23.13 -9.88
CA ARG A 154 2.50 -23.92 -10.91
C ARG A 154 1.49 -24.53 -11.89
N GLY A 155 1.45 -23.99 -13.10
CA GLY A 155 0.66 -24.54 -14.19
C GLY A 155 1.10 -25.95 -14.61
N SER A 156 0.19 -26.70 -15.23
CA SER A 156 0.45 -28.07 -15.69
C SER A 156 1.51 -28.18 -16.80
N ASP A 157 1.80 -27.06 -17.48
CA ASP A 157 2.78 -26.93 -18.55
C ASP A 157 4.18 -26.53 -18.05
N VAL A 158 4.34 -26.18 -16.77
CA VAL A 158 5.63 -25.87 -16.18
C VAL A 158 6.41 -27.16 -15.92
N SER A 159 7.26 -27.52 -16.87
CA SER A 159 8.17 -28.67 -16.75
C SER A 159 9.46 -28.34 -16.01
N ASP A 160 9.91 -27.10 -16.03
CA ASP A 160 11.13 -26.60 -15.39
C ASP A 160 10.79 -25.85 -14.09
N ILE A 161 10.68 -26.62 -13.01
CA ILE A 161 10.35 -26.11 -11.67
C ILE A 161 11.45 -25.20 -11.13
N GLU A 162 12.71 -25.49 -11.43
CA GLU A 162 13.85 -24.69 -10.95
C GLU A 162 13.84 -23.30 -11.56
N SER A 163 13.62 -23.21 -12.86
CA SER A 163 13.47 -21.94 -13.55
C SER A 163 12.24 -21.16 -13.05
N PHE A 164 11.12 -21.83 -12.79
CA PHE A 164 9.93 -21.19 -12.23
C PHE A 164 10.21 -20.55 -10.86
N ARG A 165 10.81 -21.30 -9.94
CA ARG A 165 11.22 -20.79 -8.63
C ARG A 165 12.24 -19.65 -8.72
N ASN A 166 13.23 -19.78 -9.61
CA ASN A 166 14.19 -18.71 -9.84
C ASN A 166 13.52 -17.43 -10.33
N ASN A 167 12.51 -17.53 -11.19
CA ASN A 167 11.75 -16.39 -11.65
C ASN A 167 11.02 -15.71 -10.48
N LEU A 168 10.27 -16.48 -9.66
CA LEU A 168 9.57 -15.93 -8.51
C LEU A 168 10.54 -15.25 -7.55
N ASN A 169 11.68 -15.86 -7.26
CA ASN A 169 12.70 -15.31 -6.38
C ASN A 169 13.25 -13.97 -6.91
N LYS A 170 13.53 -13.89 -8.19
CA LYS A 170 14.07 -12.65 -8.81
C LYS A 170 13.04 -11.55 -9.02
N LEU A 171 11.75 -11.89 -9.01
CA LEU A 171 10.65 -10.92 -9.06
C LEU A 171 10.23 -10.44 -7.67
N SER A 172 10.95 -10.86 -6.63
CA SER A 172 10.72 -10.46 -5.24
C SER A 172 11.86 -9.59 -4.70
N SER A 173 11.55 -8.70 -3.78
CA SER A 173 12.55 -7.93 -3.04
C SER A 173 13.13 -8.68 -1.84
N ASP A 174 12.41 -9.68 -1.32
CA ASP A 174 12.82 -10.56 -0.22
C ASP A 174 12.33 -11.99 -0.50
N PRO A 175 13.15 -12.83 -1.16
CA PRO A 175 12.73 -14.18 -1.53
C PRO A 175 12.33 -15.07 -0.34
N ALA A 176 12.81 -14.80 0.87
CA ALA A 176 12.48 -15.60 2.03
C ALA A 176 11.06 -15.33 2.57
N ASN A 177 10.57 -14.10 2.42
CA ASN A 177 9.31 -13.66 3.02
C ASN A 177 8.24 -13.26 1.99
N ASN A 178 8.62 -12.89 0.77
CA ASN A 178 7.74 -12.31 -0.24
C ASN A 178 7.51 -13.21 -1.46
N VAL A 179 7.94 -14.49 -1.42
CA VAL A 179 7.71 -15.47 -2.49
C VAL A 179 6.75 -16.54 -1.99
N PHE A 180 5.67 -16.73 -2.74
CA PHE A 180 4.63 -17.70 -2.44
C PHE A 180 4.44 -18.64 -3.62
N GLU A 181 5.08 -19.81 -3.59
CA GLU A 181 4.75 -20.94 -4.49
C GLU A 181 3.58 -21.67 -3.87
N VAL A 182 2.45 -21.69 -4.55
CA VAL A 182 1.20 -22.27 -4.08
C VAL A 182 0.72 -23.39 -5.00
N ASN A 183 -0.11 -24.29 -4.46
CA ASN A 183 -0.53 -25.50 -5.19
C ASN A 183 -1.74 -25.25 -6.10
N ASP A 184 -2.60 -24.32 -5.73
CA ASP A 184 -3.84 -24.01 -6.46
C ASP A 184 -4.27 -22.55 -6.25
N MET A 185 -5.35 -22.18 -6.92
CA MET A 185 -5.92 -20.82 -6.85
C MET A 185 -6.58 -20.49 -5.51
N ASN A 186 -6.96 -21.48 -4.68
CA ASN A 186 -7.48 -21.20 -3.35
C ASN A 186 -6.36 -20.68 -2.45
N GLU A 187 -5.20 -21.39 -2.45
CA GLU A 187 -4.01 -20.91 -1.74
C GLU A 187 -3.52 -19.56 -2.29
N ALA A 188 -3.57 -19.36 -3.61
CA ALA A 188 -3.23 -18.05 -4.21
C ALA A 188 -4.14 -16.94 -3.70
N SER A 189 -5.45 -17.19 -3.62
CA SER A 189 -6.44 -16.23 -3.12
C SER A 189 -6.18 -15.86 -1.66
N GLU A 190 -5.80 -16.83 -0.83
CA GLU A 190 -5.39 -16.59 0.56
C GLU A 190 -4.13 -15.69 0.63
N LYS A 191 -3.16 -15.91 -0.28
CA LYS A 191 -1.96 -15.05 -0.34
C LYS A 191 -2.27 -13.65 -0.82
N PHE A 192 -3.14 -13.49 -1.81
CA PHE A 192 -3.63 -12.17 -2.22
C PHE A 192 -4.27 -11.43 -1.04
N ALA A 193 -5.16 -12.08 -0.29
CA ALA A 193 -5.80 -11.49 0.87
C ALA A 193 -4.80 -11.14 1.99
N GLN A 194 -3.84 -12.03 2.26
CA GLN A 194 -2.77 -11.82 3.24
C GLN A 194 -1.91 -10.61 2.88
N ILE A 195 -1.45 -10.51 1.63
CA ILE A 195 -0.64 -9.38 1.15
C ILE A 195 -1.46 -8.09 1.20
N ALA A 196 -2.73 -8.11 0.75
CA ALA A 196 -3.60 -6.95 0.80
C ALA A 196 -3.76 -6.42 2.23
N GLN A 197 -3.99 -7.31 3.20
CA GLN A 197 -4.11 -6.93 4.62
C GLN A 197 -2.79 -6.38 5.16
N GLN A 198 -1.66 -6.99 4.81
CA GLN A 198 -0.34 -6.50 5.21
C GLN A 198 -0.07 -5.09 4.65
N LEU A 199 -0.33 -4.87 3.35
CA LEU A 199 -0.14 -3.58 2.70
C LEU A 199 -1.08 -2.52 3.27
N TYR A 200 -2.32 -2.90 3.56
CA TYR A 200 -3.27 -2.03 4.25
C TYR A 200 -2.73 -1.60 5.62
N ASN A 201 -2.33 -2.56 6.46
CA ASN A 201 -1.79 -2.29 7.79
C ASN A 201 -0.52 -1.42 7.75
N GLN A 202 0.33 -1.60 6.74
CA GLN A 202 1.52 -0.76 6.52
C GLN A 202 1.19 0.66 6.07
N SER A 203 0.03 0.87 5.46
CA SER A 203 -0.40 2.17 4.91
C SER A 203 -1.27 2.97 5.87
N THR A 204 -1.75 2.34 6.94
CA THR A 204 -2.65 2.95 7.93
C THR A 204 -1.94 3.02 9.27
N PHE A 205 -1.91 4.21 9.87
CA PHE A 205 -1.42 4.41 11.23
C PHE A 205 -2.61 4.72 12.13
N TYR A 206 -2.70 3.99 13.22
CA TYR A 206 -3.65 4.25 14.28
C TYR A 206 -2.95 5.00 15.39
N ASN A 207 -3.40 6.23 15.67
CA ASN A 207 -2.95 6.97 16.84
C ASN A 207 -4.01 6.85 17.92
N VAL A 208 -3.67 6.20 19.01
CA VAL A 208 -4.48 6.22 20.23
C VAL A 208 -3.97 7.37 21.09
N SER A 209 -4.82 8.39 21.27
CA SER A 209 -4.50 9.56 22.09
C SER A 209 -5.17 9.43 23.44
N LEU A 210 -4.38 9.49 24.53
CA LEU A 210 -4.84 9.44 25.91
C LEU A 210 -4.59 10.79 26.56
N LYS A 211 -5.67 11.46 26.94
CA LYS A 211 -5.64 12.74 27.62
C LYS A 211 -5.50 12.51 29.12
N LEU A 212 -4.38 12.93 29.67
CA LEU A 212 -4.05 12.74 31.08
C LEU A 212 -3.93 14.09 31.78
N PRO A 213 -4.62 14.32 32.90
CA PRO A 213 -4.31 15.45 33.76
C PRO A 213 -2.84 15.42 34.18
N ALA A 214 -2.24 16.60 34.33
CA ALA A 214 -0.86 16.70 34.77
C ALA A 214 -0.66 15.94 36.08
N GLN A 215 0.31 15.03 36.10
CA GLN A 215 0.60 14.20 37.26
C GLN A 215 1.81 14.76 38.02
N GLU A 216 1.99 14.29 39.24
CA GLU A 216 3.21 14.56 40.00
C GLU A 216 4.42 13.94 39.28
N PRO A 217 5.54 14.66 39.16
CA PRO A 217 6.74 14.13 38.54
C PRO A 217 7.23 12.86 39.24
N ASN A 218 7.73 11.92 38.45
CA ASN A 218 8.20 10.59 38.85
C ASN A 218 7.09 9.60 39.27
N SER A 219 5.82 9.93 39.01
CA SER A 219 4.74 8.96 39.17
C SER A 219 4.87 7.86 38.14
N LYS A 220 4.75 6.58 38.54
CA LYS A 220 4.54 5.49 37.61
C LYS A 220 3.07 5.47 37.19
N ILE A 221 2.82 5.42 35.90
CA ILE A 221 1.47 5.35 35.35
C ILE A 221 1.34 4.15 34.43
N ARG A 222 0.17 3.55 34.42
CA ARG A 222 -0.19 2.44 33.53
C ARG A 222 -1.53 2.72 32.88
N PHE A 223 -1.63 2.38 31.59
CA PHE A 223 -2.88 2.33 30.85
C PHE A 223 -3.18 0.88 30.50
N THR A 224 -4.33 0.36 30.91
CA THR A 224 -4.80 -0.98 30.54
C THR A 224 -5.87 -0.87 29.47
N PHE A 225 -5.87 -1.78 28.49
CA PHE A 225 -6.78 -1.77 27.34
C PHE A 225 -7.82 -2.89 27.41
N ASP A 226 -7.61 -3.87 28.26
CA ASP A 226 -8.54 -4.94 28.57
C ASP A 226 -9.48 -4.56 29.74
N ASN A 227 -10.62 -5.26 29.83
CA ASN A 227 -11.61 -4.97 30.88
C ASN A 227 -11.24 -5.62 32.21
N VAL A 228 -10.30 -5.03 32.95
CA VAL A 228 -9.84 -5.50 34.26
C VAL A 228 -10.23 -4.54 35.36
N ASP A 229 -10.45 -5.06 36.56
CA ASP A 229 -10.73 -4.27 37.76
C ASP A 229 -9.49 -3.96 38.60
N GLU A 230 -8.38 -4.64 38.32
CA GLU A 230 -7.08 -4.42 38.96
C GLU A 230 -5.98 -4.37 37.88
N ALA A 231 -5.07 -3.40 37.99
CA ALA A 231 -4.01 -3.20 37.00
C ALA A 231 -3.10 -4.41 36.80
N ASN A 232 -2.86 -5.18 37.87
CA ASN A 232 -1.98 -6.37 37.82
C ASN A 232 -2.61 -7.56 37.08
N ASN A 233 -3.92 -7.53 36.86
CA ASN A 233 -4.64 -8.58 36.11
C ASN A 233 -4.68 -8.29 34.61
N SER A 234 -4.19 -7.13 34.17
CA SER A 234 -4.16 -6.77 32.76
C SER A 234 -3.10 -7.57 32.01
N LEU A 235 -3.52 -8.09 30.85
CA LEU A 235 -2.65 -8.73 29.86
C LEU A 235 -2.34 -7.81 28.66
N CYS A 236 -2.92 -6.61 28.66
CA CYS A 236 -2.76 -5.64 27.58
C CYS A 236 -2.64 -4.22 28.16
N TYR A 237 -1.40 -3.72 28.27
CA TYR A 237 -1.13 -2.44 28.90
C TYR A 237 0.10 -1.72 28.34
N ILE A 238 0.13 -0.41 28.59
CA ILE A 238 1.31 0.46 28.45
C ILE A 238 1.59 1.06 29.81
N GLU A 239 2.83 1.03 30.26
CA GLU A 239 3.24 1.71 31.49
C GLU A 239 4.55 2.49 31.29
N GLY A 240 4.79 3.45 32.17
CA GLY A 240 6.01 4.22 32.19
C GLY A 240 6.08 5.16 33.40
N THR A 241 7.20 5.84 33.52
CA THR A 241 7.43 6.87 34.55
C THR A 241 7.07 8.22 33.96
N TYR A 242 6.13 8.91 34.56
CA TYR A 242 5.76 10.27 34.17
C TYR A 242 6.82 11.25 34.68
N ILE A 243 7.39 12.02 33.80
CA ILE A 243 8.27 13.14 34.09
C ILE A 243 7.73 14.42 33.48
N ARG A 244 8.14 15.55 34.01
CA ARG A 244 7.76 16.85 33.45
C ARG A 244 9.01 17.62 33.02
N SER A 245 9.05 18.00 31.75
CA SER A 245 10.17 18.74 31.14
C SER A 245 9.61 19.81 30.21
N ASN A 246 10.12 21.04 30.33
CA ASN A 246 9.71 22.19 29.50
C ASN A 246 8.20 22.41 29.45
N GLY A 247 7.49 22.20 30.57
CA GLY A 247 6.05 22.39 30.68
C GLY A 247 5.20 21.27 30.08
N LYS A 248 5.82 20.18 29.61
CA LYS A 248 5.16 18.99 29.05
C LYS A 248 5.41 17.79 29.92
N GLY A 249 4.40 16.96 30.12
CA GLY A 249 4.56 15.62 30.64
C GLY A 249 5.21 14.72 29.58
N GLN A 250 6.01 13.79 30.01
CA GLN A 250 6.63 12.76 29.17
C GLN A 250 6.57 11.43 29.91
N LEU A 251 6.60 10.33 29.17
CA LEU A 251 6.83 9.00 29.72
C LEU A 251 8.24 8.57 29.44
N THR A 252 8.92 8.09 30.44
CA THR A 252 10.21 7.39 30.32
C THR A 252 10.06 5.94 30.76
N ASP A 253 11.04 5.11 30.47
CA ASP A 253 11.04 3.70 30.84
C ASP A 253 9.74 2.98 30.41
N ILE A 254 9.32 3.27 29.16
CA ILE A 254 8.06 2.73 28.64
C ILE A 254 8.19 1.23 28.45
N HIS A 255 7.23 0.52 29.00
CA HIS A 255 7.00 -0.90 28.80
C HIS A 255 5.58 -1.14 28.32
N TYR A 256 5.38 -2.11 27.43
CA TYR A 256 4.05 -2.52 26.97
C TYR A 256 3.97 -4.02 26.81
N GLU A 257 2.78 -4.57 26.99
CA GLU A 257 2.49 -6.00 26.89
C GLU A 257 1.12 -6.23 26.24
N GLY A 258 0.93 -7.38 25.60
CA GLY A 258 -0.32 -7.75 24.93
C GLY A 258 -0.61 -7.01 23.64
N MET A 259 0.40 -6.39 23.04
CA MET A 259 0.33 -5.61 21.81
C MET A 259 1.35 -6.15 20.80
N GLU A 260 1.03 -6.13 19.51
CA GLU A 260 1.96 -6.56 18.47
C GLU A 260 3.08 -5.53 18.28
N SER A 261 2.68 -4.26 18.17
CA SER A 261 3.64 -3.18 17.99
C SER A 261 3.13 -1.83 18.49
N MET A 262 4.06 -0.99 18.85
CA MET A 262 3.88 0.45 19.07
C MET A 262 5.08 1.14 18.42
N SER A 263 4.85 1.89 17.33
CA SER A 263 5.96 2.49 16.56
C SER A 263 6.54 3.76 17.21
N GLY A 264 5.87 4.30 18.20
CA GLY A 264 6.31 5.48 18.93
C GLY A 264 5.20 6.15 19.71
N TYR A 265 5.55 7.20 20.41
CA TYR A 265 4.55 8.07 21.04
C TYR A 265 4.98 9.54 20.91
N ASN A 266 4.01 10.43 20.96
CA ASN A 266 4.21 11.86 21.01
C ASN A 266 3.41 12.43 22.18
N VAL A 267 3.88 13.54 22.75
CA VAL A 267 3.16 14.23 23.82
C VAL A 267 2.86 15.66 23.39
N ILE A 268 1.59 16.00 23.42
CA ILE A 268 1.10 17.34 23.15
C ILE A 268 0.61 17.92 24.49
N ALA A 269 1.28 18.95 24.99
CA ALA A 269 0.79 19.69 26.14
C ALA A 269 -0.42 20.53 25.73
N SER A 270 -1.46 20.57 26.59
CA SER A 270 -2.53 21.55 26.39
C SER A 270 -1.99 22.97 26.56
N SER A 271 -2.59 23.93 25.87
CA SER A 271 -2.22 25.36 25.96
C SER A 271 -2.36 25.92 27.38
N GLU A 272 -3.14 25.27 28.24
CA GLU A 272 -3.40 25.68 29.61
C GLU A 272 -2.46 24.97 30.62
N GLY A 273 -1.63 24.01 30.18
CA GLY A 273 -0.72 23.27 31.06
C GLY A 273 -1.40 22.31 32.05
N ILE A 274 -2.69 22.11 31.92
CA ILE A 274 -3.52 21.30 32.84
C ILE A 274 -3.54 19.82 32.41
N PHE A 275 -3.40 19.59 31.10
CA PHE A 275 -3.45 18.24 30.51
C PHE A 275 -2.25 18.00 29.63
N ASP A 276 -1.85 16.74 29.55
CA ASP A 276 -0.96 16.22 28.53
C ASP A 276 -1.73 15.20 27.68
N VAL A 277 -1.53 15.23 26.37
CA VAL A 277 -2.10 14.24 25.45
C VAL A 277 -0.97 13.35 24.95
N PHE A 278 -1.01 12.09 25.33
CA PHE A 278 -0.07 11.07 24.87
C PHE A 278 -0.66 10.39 23.64
N SER A 279 -0.07 10.58 22.48
CA SER A 279 -0.44 9.90 21.25
C SER A 279 0.48 8.71 21.00
N PHE A 280 -0.05 7.50 21.10
CA PHE A 280 0.65 6.26 20.80
C PHE A 280 0.40 5.88 19.34
N GLN A 281 1.48 5.77 18.57
CA GLN A 281 1.43 5.52 17.14
C GLN A 281 1.39 4.03 16.85
N ASN A 282 0.53 3.64 15.92
CA ASN A 282 0.42 2.28 15.40
C ASN A 282 0.22 1.23 16.50
N LEU A 283 -0.69 1.53 17.43
CA LEU A 283 -1.01 0.65 18.53
C LEU A 283 -1.98 -0.45 18.06
N THR A 284 -1.47 -1.67 17.92
CA THR A 284 -2.22 -2.83 17.44
C THR A 284 -2.24 -3.97 18.45
N ASP A 285 -3.32 -4.75 18.45
CA ASP A 285 -3.39 -6.00 19.20
C ASP A 285 -2.46 -7.08 18.60
N LEU A 286 -2.37 -8.25 19.24
CA LEU A 286 -1.53 -9.36 18.78
C LEU A 286 -1.97 -9.97 17.43
N GLN A 287 -3.11 -9.58 16.91
CA GLN A 287 -3.65 -9.96 15.61
C GLN A 287 -3.44 -8.87 14.54
N GLY A 288 -2.78 -7.75 14.89
CA GLY A 288 -2.54 -6.63 14.00
C GLY A 288 -3.74 -5.71 13.79
N ASN A 289 -4.83 -5.86 14.58
CA ASN A 289 -5.97 -4.95 14.51
C ASN A 289 -5.73 -3.72 15.37
N GLN A 290 -6.41 -2.63 15.02
CA GLN A 290 -6.44 -1.43 15.84
C GLN A 290 -6.87 -1.76 17.27
N MET A 291 -6.15 -1.23 18.25
CA MET A 291 -6.46 -1.43 19.66
C MET A 291 -7.81 -0.80 20.02
N SER A 292 -8.69 -1.59 20.66
CA SER A 292 -9.94 -1.05 21.21
C SER A 292 -9.65 -0.15 22.41
N THR A 293 -10.36 0.98 22.47
CA THR A 293 -10.27 1.92 23.58
C THR A 293 -11.49 1.89 24.50
N ASP A 294 -12.42 0.95 24.28
CA ASP A 294 -13.69 0.89 25.03
C ASP A 294 -13.51 0.66 26.54
N TYR A 295 -12.42 0.00 26.91
CA TYR A 295 -12.13 -0.41 28.28
C TYR A 295 -10.89 0.24 28.87
N VAL A 296 -10.34 1.26 28.24
CA VAL A 296 -9.09 1.89 28.71
C VAL A 296 -9.29 2.46 30.12
N LYS A 297 -8.40 2.05 31.02
CA LYS A 297 -8.32 2.57 32.38
C LYS A 297 -6.90 3.08 32.63
N GLN A 298 -6.79 4.16 33.41
CA GLN A 298 -5.52 4.71 33.84
C GLN A 298 -5.30 4.41 35.32
N TRP A 299 -4.09 4.03 35.65
CA TRP A 299 -3.65 3.66 37.00
C TRP A 299 -2.40 4.44 37.38
N ILE A 300 -2.29 4.77 38.66
CA ILE A 300 -1.13 5.45 39.25
C ILE A 300 -0.57 4.53 40.34
N TRP A 301 0.75 4.33 40.32
CA TRP A 301 1.41 3.54 41.35
C TRP A 301 1.51 4.31 42.65
N VAL A 302 1.02 3.74 43.75
CA VAL A 302 1.10 4.31 45.10
C VAL A 302 2.19 3.57 45.86
N GLU A 303 3.37 4.21 45.97
CA GLU A 303 4.55 3.60 46.57
C GLU A 303 4.34 3.20 48.04
N SER A 304 3.60 3.98 48.81
CA SER A 304 3.36 3.69 50.23
C SER A 304 2.64 2.37 50.48
N ASN A 305 1.80 1.95 49.53
CA ASN A 305 0.96 0.76 49.67
C ASN A 305 1.37 -0.34 48.67
N GLN A 306 2.31 -0.09 47.77
CA GLN A 306 2.75 -1.00 46.73
C GLN A 306 1.59 -1.52 45.85
N VAL A 307 0.69 -0.60 45.47
CA VAL A 307 -0.52 -0.91 44.69
C VAL A 307 -0.72 0.09 43.56
N TRP A 308 -1.37 -0.37 42.50
CA TRP A 308 -1.91 0.49 41.46
C TRP A 308 -3.26 1.04 41.89
N ASP A 309 -3.40 2.35 41.98
CA ASP A 309 -4.66 3.02 42.26
C ASP A 309 -5.30 3.53 40.99
N ARG A 310 -6.60 3.27 40.81
CA ARG A 310 -7.32 3.67 39.60
C ARG A 310 -7.62 5.16 39.63
N ASN A 311 -7.25 5.84 38.56
CA ASN A 311 -7.71 7.21 38.35
C ASN A 311 -9.17 7.21 37.88
N SER A 312 -10.08 7.54 38.78
CA SER A 312 -11.53 7.59 38.52
C SER A 312 -11.96 8.74 37.60
N GLU A 313 -11.11 9.77 37.44
CA GLU A 313 -11.36 10.89 36.54
C GLU A 313 -11.05 10.54 35.09
N PHE A 314 -10.34 9.44 34.87
CA PHE A 314 -10.04 8.95 33.53
C PHE A 314 -11.14 8.01 33.05
N THR A 315 -11.80 8.36 31.95
CA THR A 315 -12.85 7.54 31.34
C THR A 315 -12.56 7.33 29.84
N PRO A 316 -12.89 6.17 29.27
CA PRO A 316 -12.67 5.90 27.84
C PRO A 316 -13.31 6.96 26.94
N SER A 317 -14.58 7.31 27.19
CA SER A 317 -15.34 8.25 26.37
C SER A 317 -14.88 9.72 26.49
N GLY A 318 -14.17 10.07 27.55
CA GLY A 318 -13.75 11.46 27.78
C GLY A 318 -12.25 11.70 27.60
N ASN A 319 -11.44 10.64 27.67
CA ASN A 319 -9.99 10.75 27.73
C ASN A 319 -9.27 10.00 26.62
N THR A 320 -9.99 9.27 25.78
CA THR A 320 -9.38 8.52 24.67
C THR A 320 -9.91 8.98 23.32
N GLU A 321 -9.03 9.10 22.37
CA GLU A 321 -9.35 9.38 20.98
C GLU A 321 -8.50 8.48 20.08
N VAL A 322 -9.13 7.89 19.08
CA VAL A 322 -8.43 7.17 18.03
C VAL A 322 -8.48 8.03 16.78
N VAL A 323 -7.31 8.33 16.26
CA VAL A 323 -7.15 9.08 15.02
C VAL A 323 -6.47 8.19 14.01
N ASP A 324 -7.16 7.92 12.90
CA ASP A 324 -6.58 7.25 11.76
C ASP A 324 -5.77 8.28 10.96
N GLU A 325 -4.46 8.16 10.97
CA GLU A 325 -3.59 8.89 10.05
C GLU A 325 -3.27 8.02 8.85
N TYR A 326 -3.83 8.38 7.71
CA TYR A 326 -3.50 7.73 6.45
C TYR A 326 -2.19 8.29 5.91
N LYS A 327 -1.25 7.41 5.63
CA LYS A 327 -0.05 7.71 4.87
C LYS A 327 -0.20 7.14 3.48
N SER A 328 0.45 7.78 2.53
CA SER A 328 0.32 7.36 1.14
C SER A 328 1.06 6.07 0.87
N ALA A 329 0.46 5.22 0.07
CA ALA A 329 1.07 4.02 -0.48
C ALA A 329 0.79 3.91 -1.98
N MET A 330 1.75 3.37 -2.72
CA MET A 330 1.62 3.11 -4.16
C MET A 330 1.79 1.62 -4.41
N ILE A 331 0.80 0.99 -4.99
CA ILE A 331 0.76 -0.46 -5.22
C ILE A 331 0.54 -0.73 -6.71
N MET A 332 1.38 -1.57 -7.30
CA MET A 332 1.18 -2.13 -8.65
C MET A 332 0.84 -3.60 -8.54
N LEU A 333 -0.26 -3.99 -9.14
CA LEU A 333 -0.69 -5.39 -9.27
C LEU A 333 -0.42 -5.86 -10.69
N VAL A 334 0.34 -6.94 -10.86
CA VAL A 334 0.71 -7.52 -12.15
C VAL A 334 0.10 -8.91 -12.25
N LEU A 335 -0.83 -9.11 -13.19
CA LEU A 335 -1.70 -10.28 -13.27
C LEU A 335 -1.49 -11.04 -14.58
N ASP A 336 -1.14 -12.30 -14.46
CA ASP A 336 -1.10 -13.23 -15.59
C ASP A 336 -2.51 -13.51 -16.13
N CYS A 337 -2.66 -13.31 -17.44
CA CYS A 337 -3.88 -13.57 -18.18
C CYS A 337 -3.64 -14.59 -19.30
N SER A 338 -2.62 -15.43 -19.14
CA SER A 338 -2.26 -16.46 -20.12
C SER A 338 -3.27 -17.60 -20.13
N SER A 339 -3.38 -18.29 -21.25
CA SER A 339 -4.32 -19.40 -21.44
C SER A 339 -3.99 -20.65 -20.63
N SER A 340 -2.79 -20.76 -20.07
CA SER A 340 -2.39 -21.82 -19.14
C SER A 340 -3.23 -21.86 -17.87
N LEU A 341 -3.76 -20.71 -17.42
CA LEU A 341 -4.69 -20.63 -16.31
C LEU A 341 -6.00 -21.40 -16.54
N GLY A 342 -6.46 -21.54 -17.78
CA GLY A 342 -7.70 -22.27 -18.07
C GLY A 342 -8.88 -21.80 -17.23
N SER A 343 -9.50 -22.73 -16.47
CA SER A 343 -10.61 -22.40 -15.57
C SER A 343 -10.20 -21.52 -14.38
N ASP A 344 -8.93 -21.51 -14.01
CA ASP A 344 -8.40 -20.73 -12.88
C ASP A 344 -8.32 -19.24 -13.18
N PHE A 345 -8.46 -18.83 -14.44
CA PHE A 345 -8.53 -17.43 -14.83
C PHE A 345 -9.68 -16.67 -14.13
N VAL A 346 -10.83 -17.30 -13.93
CA VAL A 346 -11.96 -16.70 -13.19
C VAL A 346 -11.60 -16.56 -11.70
N ASN A 347 -10.94 -17.56 -11.15
CA ASN A 347 -10.50 -17.54 -9.75
C ASN A 347 -9.44 -16.46 -9.51
N MET A 348 -8.51 -16.26 -10.46
CA MET A 348 -7.53 -15.17 -10.42
C MET A 348 -8.21 -13.80 -10.37
N LYS A 349 -9.21 -13.55 -11.23
CA LYS A 349 -9.99 -12.30 -11.18
C LYS A 349 -10.70 -12.11 -9.84
N THR A 350 -11.28 -13.18 -9.30
CA THR A 350 -11.93 -13.16 -7.98
C THR A 350 -10.93 -12.80 -6.89
N ALA A 351 -9.72 -13.39 -6.91
CA ALA A 351 -8.66 -13.09 -5.95
C ALA A 351 -8.17 -11.64 -6.08
N ALA A 352 -7.99 -11.13 -7.30
CA ALA A 352 -7.60 -9.75 -7.56
C ALA A 352 -8.68 -8.75 -7.10
N ASN A 353 -9.96 -9.05 -7.31
CA ASN A 353 -11.06 -8.23 -6.81
C ASN A 353 -11.13 -8.28 -5.27
N GLY A 354 -10.87 -9.41 -4.64
CA GLY A 354 -10.74 -9.54 -3.18
C GLY A 354 -9.59 -8.70 -2.62
N PHE A 355 -8.47 -8.64 -3.34
CA PHE A 355 -7.34 -7.76 -3.01
C PHE A 355 -7.75 -6.28 -3.05
N ILE A 356 -8.45 -5.85 -4.11
CA ILE A 356 -8.97 -4.49 -4.27
C ILE A 356 -9.97 -4.16 -3.16
N GLU A 357 -10.88 -5.08 -2.84
CA GLU A 357 -11.87 -4.94 -1.77
C GLU A 357 -11.18 -4.72 -0.42
N THR A 358 -10.22 -5.57 -0.07
CA THR A 358 -9.48 -5.49 1.19
C THR A 358 -8.77 -4.15 1.33
N LEU A 359 -8.11 -3.68 0.27
CA LEU A 359 -7.42 -2.40 0.29
C LEU A 359 -8.38 -1.20 0.35
N SER A 360 -9.54 -1.27 -0.32
CA SER A 360 -10.50 -0.16 -0.41
C SER A 360 -11.51 -0.16 0.73
N GLY A 361 -11.90 -1.32 1.24
CA GLY A 361 -13.00 -1.49 2.21
C GLY A 361 -12.76 -0.81 3.54
N ASN A 362 -11.52 -0.72 3.93
CA ASN A 362 -11.11 -0.12 5.19
C ASN A 362 -10.73 1.36 5.08
N TYR A 363 -10.62 1.91 3.87
CA TYR A 363 -10.28 3.33 3.66
C TYR A 363 -11.45 4.29 3.92
N ASN A 364 -12.61 3.78 4.33
CA ASN A 364 -13.80 4.55 4.67
C ASN A 364 -14.01 4.71 6.17
N GLY A 365 -12.99 4.52 6.96
CA GLY A 365 -13.06 4.65 8.41
C GLY A 365 -13.35 6.04 8.94
N LYS A 366 -14.44 6.65 8.51
CA LYS A 366 -15.20 7.59 9.35
C LYS A 366 -16.66 7.21 9.22
N LYS A 367 -17.16 6.49 10.17
CA LYS A 367 -18.53 6.65 10.61
C LYS A 367 -18.55 7.64 11.73
#